data_3f1f70041c058f6f3e5b54f94d7eb52f
#
_entry.id   3f1f70041c058f6f3e5b54f94d7eb52f
#
_cell.length_a   1.000
_cell.length_b   1.000
_cell.length_c   1.000
_cell.angle_alpha   90.00
_cell.angle_beta   90.00
_cell.angle_gamma   90.00
#
_symmetry.space_group_name_H-M   'P 1'
#
loop_
_entity.id
_entity.type
_entity.pdbx_description
1 polymer ?
#
loop_
_entity_poly.entity_id
_entity_poly.type
_entity_poly.pdbx_seq_one_letter_code
_entity_poly.pdbx_strand_id
1 'polypeptide(L)'
;ATREEVDDWLATVERTDASNGRSLGDILVERGVITPTQVGRLRKSIDESRSQQIPGYRILAKLGAGAMATVFKARQLSLDRTVAIKVLPKKLSENRDYVERFYREGKAAAKLNHANIVQAFDVGEAGGYHYFVMEYVEGETLDDVLTRRRLLPESEALDVIIQIARA
;
A
#
# COMPACT_ATOMS: atom_id res chain seq x y z
N ALA A 1 -26.19 7.99 5.49
CA ALA A 1 -26.83 6.96 4.66
C ALA A 1 -26.52 5.59 5.26
N THR A 2 -27.49 4.73 5.36
CA THR A 2 -27.31 3.34 5.77
C THR A 2 -26.78 2.52 4.60
N ARG A 3 -26.26 1.32 4.89
CA ARG A 3 -25.74 0.41 3.84
C ARG A 3 -26.84 -0.01 2.85
N GLU A 4 -28.06 -0.22 3.36
CA GLU A 4 -29.23 -0.54 2.53
C GLU A 4 -29.60 0.59 1.56
N GLU A 5 -29.57 1.84 2.01
CA GLU A 5 -29.82 3.00 1.14
C GLU A 5 -28.77 3.11 0.03
N VAL A 6 -27.51 2.80 0.32
CA VAL A 6 -26.43 2.81 -0.67
C VAL A 6 -26.59 1.67 -1.69
N ASP A 7 -26.97 0.48 -1.24
CA ASP A 7 -27.21 -0.68 -2.11
C ASP A 7 -28.44 -0.46 -3.03
N ASP A 8 -29.51 0.17 -2.54
CA ASP A 8 -30.68 0.54 -3.35
C ASP A 8 -30.34 1.62 -4.38
N TRP A 9 -29.49 2.58 -4.01
CA TRP A 9 -29.00 3.59 -4.94
C TRP A 9 -28.09 3.01 -6.01
N LEU A 10 -27.23 2.04 -5.67
CA LEU A 10 -26.40 1.33 -6.64
C LEU A 10 -27.26 0.55 -7.65
N ALA A 11 -28.29 -0.14 -7.18
CA ALA A 11 -29.25 -0.86 -8.04
C ALA A 11 -30.04 0.10 -8.96
N THR A 12 -30.32 1.32 -8.50
CA THR A 12 -31.00 2.34 -9.28
C THR A 12 -30.06 2.93 -10.36
N VAL A 13 -28.78 3.11 -10.02
CA VAL A 13 -27.74 3.62 -10.94
C VAL A 13 -27.47 2.61 -12.06
N GLU A 14 -27.32 1.33 -11.75
CA GLU A 14 -27.14 0.27 -12.76
C GLU A 14 -28.28 0.18 -13.77
N ARG A 15 -29.52 0.52 -13.34
CA ARG A 15 -30.70 0.57 -14.22
C ARG A 15 -30.79 1.84 -15.07
N THR A 16 -30.25 2.97 -14.59
CA THR A 16 -30.43 4.28 -15.24
C THR A 16 -29.23 4.68 -16.10
N ASP A 17 -28.04 4.14 -15.82
CA ASP A 17 -26.77 4.60 -16.41
C ASP A 17 -26.50 4.05 -17.84
N ALA A 18 -27.28 3.08 -18.29
CA ALA A 18 -27.19 2.60 -19.67
C ALA A 18 -27.62 3.66 -20.73
N SER A 19 -28.25 4.77 -20.32
CA SER A 19 -28.84 5.73 -21.25
C SER A 19 -28.36 7.19 -21.14
N ASN A 20 -27.71 7.64 -20.06
CA ASN A 20 -27.50 9.08 -19.85
C ASN A 20 -26.07 9.53 -19.51
N GLY A 21 -25.07 8.65 -19.41
CA GLY A 21 -23.65 9.04 -19.21
C GLY A 21 -23.35 9.75 -17.87
N ARG A 22 -24.25 9.70 -16.88
CA ARG A 22 -24.06 10.31 -15.56
C ARG A 22 -23.31 9.36 -14.63
N SER A 23 -22.30 9.87 -13.93
CA SER A 23 -21.57 9.04 -12.95
C SER A 23 -22.32 8.95 -11.61
N LEU A 24 -22.10 7.85 -10.86
CA LEU A 24 -22.59 7.71 -9.48
C LEU A 24 -22.25 8.93 -8.63
N GLY A 25 -21.06 9.50 -8.80
CA GLY A 25 -20.62 10.71 -8.09
C GLY A 25 -21.51 11.91 -8.36
N ASP A 26 -21.97 12.09 -9.59
CA ASP A 26 -22.83 13.21 -9.98
C ASP A 26 -24.22 13.07 -9.35
N ILE A 27 -24.74 11.85 -9.30
CA ILE A 27 -26.05 11.54 -8.67
C ILE A 27 -26.00 11.77 -7.15
N LEU A 28 -24.93 11.36 -6.48
CA LEU A 28 -24.74 11.56 -5.03
C LEU A 28 -24.61 13.05 -4.67
N VAL A 29 -24.01 13.86 -5.54
CA VAL A 29 -23.95 15.33 -5.40
C VAL A 29 -25.33 15.95 -5.57
N GLU A 30 -26.07 15.58 -6.61
CA GLU A 30 -27.41 16.10 -6.90
C GLU A 30 -28.41 15.81 -5.77
N ARG A 31 -28.24 14.66 -5.09
CA ARG A 31 -29.02 14.27 -3.91
C ARG A 31 -28.52 14.87 -2.59
N GLY A 32 -27.45 15.67 -2.61
CA GLY A 32 -26.89 16.32 -1.42
C GLY A 32 -26.20 15.35 -0.44
N VAL A 33 -25.92 14.12 -0.84
CA VAL A 33 -25.27 13.10 0.01
C VAL A 33 -23.78 13.38 0.20
N ILE A 34 -23.12 13.85 -0.87
CA ILE A 34 -21.72 14.25 -0.86
C ILE A 34 -21.52 15.55 -1.62
N THR A 35 -20.47 16.29 -1.31
CA THR A 35 -20.12 17.52 -2.02
C THR A 35 -19.28 17.26 -3.28
N PRO A 36 -19.27 18.15 -4.27
CA PRO A 36 -18.39 18.03 -5.45
C PRO A 36 -16.91 17.86 -5.07
N THR A 37 -16.47 18.53 -4.00
CA THR A 37 -15.09 18.41 -3.48
C THR A 37 -14.81 17.01 -2.94
N GLN A 38 -15.78 16.38 -2.27
CA GLN A 38 -15.66 15.00 -1.81
C GLN A 38 -15.62 14.02 -2.98
N VAL A 39 -16.42 14.22 -4.03
CA VAL A 39 -16.34 13.42 -5.27
C VAL A 39 -14.96 13.52 -5.89
N GLY A 40 -14.40 14.72 -6.01
CA GLY A 40 -13.06 14.93 -6.55
C GLY A 40 -11.98 14.19 -5.76
N ARG A 41 -12.06 14.22 -4.43
CA ARG A 41 -11.13 13.47 -3.55
C ARG A 41 -11.29 11.95 -3.71
N LEU A 42 -12.52 11.46 -3.77
CA LEU A 42 -12.81 10.02 -3.95
C LEU A 42 -12.36 9.54 -5.34
N ARG A 43 -12.64 10.29 -6.42
CA ARG A 43 -12.15 9.98 -7.76
C ARG A 43 -10.62 9.90 -7.78
N LYS A 44 -9.94 10.89 -7.22
CA LYS A 44 -8.47 10.90 -7.12
C LYS A 44 -7.96 9.68 -6.35
N SER A 45 -8.58 9.34 -5.23
CA SER A 45 -8.22 8.15 -4.43
C SER A 45 -8.46 6.84 -5.20
N ILE A 46 -9.55 6.74 -5.97
CA ILE A 46 -9.86 5.57 -6.81
C ILE A 46 -8.87 5.47 -7.98
N ASP A 47 -8.55 6.58 -8.63
CA ASP A 47 -7.59 6.61 -9.74
C ASP A 47 -6.18 6.29 -9.26
N GLU A 48 -5.76 6.79 -8.10
CA GLU A 48 -4.52 6.42 -7.44
C GLU A 48 -4.50 4.91 -7.10
N SER A 49 -5.60 4.35 -6.61
CA SER A 49 -5.73 2.92 -6.32
C SER A 49 -5.73 2.05 -7.58
N ARG A 50 -6.37 2.51 -8.66
CA ARG A 50 -6.39 1.82 -9.97
C ARG A 50 -5.04 1.89 -10.68
N SER A 51 -4.35 3.02 -10.59
CA SER A 51 -3.02 3.18 -11.21
C SER A 51 -1.93 2.39 -10.48
N GLN A 52 -2.16 2.00 -9.23
CA GLN A 52 -1.26 1.15 -8.44
C GLN A 52 -1.53 -0.35 -8.60
N GLN A 53 -2.19 -0.78 -9.68
CA GLN A 53 -2.35 -2.22 -9.95
C GLN A 53 -1.01 -2.82 -10.36
N ILE A 54 -0.38 -3.53 -9.42
CA ILE A 54 0.80 -4.33 -9.69
C ILE A 54 0.31 -5.70 -10.15
N PRO A 55 0.59 -6.12 -11.41
CA PRO A 55 0.12 -7.39 -11.92
C PRO A 55 0.54 -8.55 -11.02
N GLY A 56 -0.40 -9.47 -10.72
CA GLY A 56 -0.16 -10.61 -9.85
C GLY A 56 -0.29 -10.33 -8.35
N TYR A 57 -0.57 -9.09 -7.95
CA TYR A 57 -0.74 -8.71 -6.55
C TYR A 57 -2.06 -7.96 -6.32
N ARG A 58 -2.73 -8.27 -5.22
CA ARG A 58 -3.91 -7.55 -4.74
C ARG A 58 -3.52 -6.73 -3.51
N ILE A 59 -3.59 -5.42 -3.62
CA ILE A 59 -3.37 -4.53 -2.47
C ILE A 59 -4.49 -4.71 -1.44
N LEU A 60 -4.12 -4.91 -0.18
CA LEU A 60 -5.05 -5.12 0.93
C LEU A 60 -5.14 -3.89 1.83
N ALA A 61 -4.00 -3.30 2.18
CA ALA A 61 -3.94 -2.13 3.05
C ALA A 61 -2.65 -1.33 2.83
N LYS A 62 -2.67 -0.06 3.18
CA LYS A 62 -1.47 0.76 3.30
C LYS A 62 -0.87 0.55 4.70
N LEU A 63 0.40 0.17 4.77
CA LEU A 63 1.12 -0.04 6.03
C LEU A 63 1.81 1.24 6.51
N GLY A 64 2.36 2.03 5.58
CA GLY A 64 3.04 3.26 5.92
C GLY A 64 3.50 4.04 4.70
N ALA A 65 3.92 5.28 4.92
CA ALA A 65 4.54 6.12 3.90
C ALA A 65 5.77 6.78 4.51
N GLY A 66 6.92 6.53 3.92
CA GLY A 66 8.18 7.21 4.23
C GLY A 66 8.50 8.29 3.21
N ALA A 67 9.65 8.94 3.39
CA ALA A 67 10.12 10.02 2.51
C ALA A 67 10.31 9.57 1.04
N MET A 68 10.68 8.32 0.80
CA MET A 68 11.01 7.81 -0.54
C MET A 68 10.01 6.80 -1.09
N ALA A 69 9.18 6.18 -0.26
CA ALA A 69 8.30 5.11 -0.72
C ALA A 69 7.07 4.94 0.17
N THR A 70 6.03 4.34 -0.40
CA THR A 70 4.86 3.88 0.33
C THR A 70 4.90 2.35 0.41
N VAL A 71 4.58 1.81 1.57
CA VAL A 71 4.53 0.35 1.80
C VAL A 71 3.09 -0.10 1.94
N PHE A 72 2.75 -1.17 1.23
CA PHE A 72 1.42 -1.77 1.24
C PHE A 72 1.49 -3.23 1.67
N LYS A 73 0.49 -3.69 2.41
CA LYS A 73 0.17 -5.10 2.58
C LYS A 73 -0.56 -5.56 1.32
N ALA A 74 -0.15 -6.69 0.75
CA ALA A 74 -0.76 -7.23 -0.46
C ALA A 74 -0.86 -8.76 -0.40
N ARG A 75 -1.73 -9.33 -1.23
CA ARG A 75 -1.80 -10.76 -1.51
C ARG A 75 -1.14 -11.04 -2.84
N GLN A 76 -0.12 -11.87 -2.86
CA GLN A 76 0.46 -12.43 -4.08
C GLN A 76 -0.47 -13.52 -4.60
N LEU A 77 -1.06 -13.33 -5.78
CA LEU A 77 -2.13 -14.19 -6.28
C LEU A 77 -1.63 -15.57 -6.73
N SER A 78 -0.41 -15.64 -7.27
CA SER A 78 0.18 -16.89 -7.78
C SER A 78 0.52 -17.92 -6.69
N LEU A 79 0.93 -17.44 -5.50
CA LEU A 79 1.36 -18.29 -4.38
C LEU A 79 0.39 -18.21 -3.19
N ASP A 80 -0.67 -17.45 -3.33
CA ASP A 80 -1.70 -17.21 -2.30
C ASP A 80 -1.12 -16.84 -0.93
N ARG A 81 -0.08 -16.00 -0.90
CA ARG A 81 0.60 -15.55 0.33
C ARG A 81 0.49 -14.06 0.53
N THR A 82 0.56 -13.63 1.80
CA THR A 82 0.65 -12.21 2.15
C THR A 82 2.09 -11.72 2.01
N VAL A 83 2.25 -10.53 1.42
CA VAL A 83 3.53 -9.88 1.18
C VAL A 83 3.45 -8.39 1.53
N ALA A 84 4.58 -7.75 1.76
CA ALA A 84 4.71 -6.31 1.78
C ALA A 84 5.26 -5.83 0.43
N ILE A 85 4.68 -4.75 -0.10
CA ILE A 85 5.12 -4.14 -1.36
C ILE A 85 5.50 -2.69 -1.08
N LYS A 86 6.77 -2.37 -1.28
CA LYS A 86 7.30 -1.01 -1.23
C LYS A 86 7.20 -0.42 -2.64
N VAL A 87 6.50 0.68 -2.80
CA VAL A 87 6.25 1.34 -4.09
C VAL A 87 6.91 2.70 -4.11
N LEU A 88 7.72 2.98 -5.13
CA LEU A 88 8.29 4.29 -5.37
C LEU A 88 7.20 5.22 -5.91
N PRO A 89 6.93 6.39 -5.29
CA PRO A 89 5.95 7.34 -5.79
C PRO A 89 6.26 7.79 -7.23
N LYS A 90 5.24 7.96 -8.06
CA LYS A 90 5.40 8.34 -9.48
C LYS A 90 6.29 9.56 -9.68
N LYS A 91 6.15 10.57 -8.83
CA LYS A 91 6.99 11.78 -8.85
C LYS A 91 8.49 11.48 -8.70
N LEU A 92 8.86 10.43 -7.96
CA LEU A 92 10.24 10.01 -7.78
C LEU A 92 10.66 9.00 -8.86
N SER A 93 9.72 8.30 -9.48
CA SER A 93 9.96 7.38 -10.60
C SER A 93 10.44 8.10 -11.88
N GLU A 94 10.22 9.40 -11.98
CA GLU A 94 10.73 10.25 -13.07
C GLU A 94 12.20 10.64 -12.87
N ASN A 95 12.74 10.48 -11.68
CA ASN A 95 14.12 10.80 -11.36
C ASN A 95 14.99 9.52 -11.32
N ARG A 96 15.93 9.45 -12.26
CA ARG A 96 16.79 8.27 -12.48
C ARG A 96 17.61 7.89 -11.25
N ASP A 97 18.10 8.85 -10.48
CA ASP A 97 18.93 8.59 -9.29
C ASP A 97 18.13 7.86 -8.20
N TYR A 98 16.84 8.24 -8.01
CA TYR A 98 15.95 7.57 -7.06
C TYR A 98 15.61 6.14 -7.52
N VAL A 99 15.36 5.95 -8.82
CA VAL A 99 15.09 4.64 -9.41
C VAL A 99 16.29 3.72 -9.27
N GLU A 100 17.51 4.19 -9.64
CA GLU A 100 18.75 3.41 -9.52
C GLU A 100 19.03 3.02 -8.06
N ARG A 101 18.84 3.96 -7.11
CA ARG A 101 18.99 3.71 -5.68
C ARG A 101 17.98 2.66 -5.20
N PHE A 102 16.72 2.78 -5.61
CA PHE A 102 15.65 1.84 -5.26
C PHE A 102 15.98 0.41 -5.71
N TYR A 103 16.39 0.24 -6.96
CA TYR A 103 16.80 -1.06 -7.49
C TYR A 103 18.07 -1.60 -6.82
N ARG A 104 19.04 -0.74 -6.52
CA ARG A 104 20.28 -1.13 -5.81
C ARG A 104 19.95 -1.63 -4.40
N GLU A 105 19.11 -0.96 -3.66
CA GLU A 105 18.66 -1.39 -2.34
C GLU A 105 17.91 -2.73 -2.42
N GLY A 106 16.97 -2.88 -3.36
CA GLY A 106 16.24 -4.13 -3.57
C GLY A 106 17.15 -5.31 -3.93
N LYS A 107 18.09 -5.10 -4.85
CA LYS A 107 19.08 -6.13 -5.24
C LYS A 107 20.03 -6.50 -4.11
N ALA A 108 20.40 -5.55 -3.25
CA ALA A 108 21.22 -5.82 -2.07
C ALA A 108 20.45 -6.67 -1.06
N ALA A 109 19.20 -6.29 -0.76
CA ALA A 109 18.34 -7.04 0.14
C ALA A 109 18.05 -8.48 -0.35
N ALA A 110 17.93 -8.69 -1.67
CA ALA A 110 17.67 -10.00 -2.26
C ALA A 110 18.86 -10.99 -2.11
N LYS A 111 20.05 -10.50 -1.80
CA LYS A 111 21.25 -11.34 -1.54
C LYS A 111 21.34 -11.79 -0.09
N LEU A 112 20.56 -11.18 0.79
CA LEU A 112 20.56 -11.48 2.21
C LEU A 112 19.54 -12.58 2.50
N ASN A 113 19.99 -13.62 3.20
CA ASN A 113 19.13 -14.70 3.67
C ASN A 113 19.47 -14.99 5.13
N HIS A 114 18.73 -14.38 6.03
CA HIS A 114 18.94 -14.50 7.47
C HIS A 114 17.62 -14.35 8.21
N ALA A 115 17.42 -15.11 9.29
CA ALA A 115 16.17 -15.14 10.05
C ALA A 115 15.76 -13.77 10.63
N ASN A 116 16.72 -12.87 10.86
CA ASN A 116 16.50 -11.54 11.42
C ASN A 116 16.48 -10.44 10.33
N ILE A 117 16.46 -10.81 9.05
CA ILE A 117 16.39 -9.87 7.92
C ILE A 117 15.15 -10.19 7.10
N VAL A 118 14.32 -9.17 6.84
CA VAL A 118 13.16 -9.29 5.96
C VAL A 118 13.59 -9.72 4.57
N GLN A 119 13.08 -10.85 4.10
CA GLN A 119 13.45 -11.42 2.83
C GLN A 119 12.86 -10.64 1.65
N ALA A 120 13.68 -10.38 0.66
CA ALA A 120 13.25 -9.82 -0.62
C ALA A 120 12.81 -10.94 -1.56
N PHE A 121 11.67 -10.74 -2.25
CA PHE A 121 11.10 -11.74 -3.15
C PHE A 121 11.19 -11.34 -4.61
N ASP A 122 10.92 -10.06 -4.91
CA ASP A 122 10.83 -9.58 -6.28
C ASP A 122 11.05 -8.07 -6.36
N VAL A 123 11.44 -7.58 -7.52
CA VAL A 123 11.54 -6.17 -7.84
C VAL A 123 11.12 -5.96 -9.29
N GLY A 124 10.29 -4.95 -9.54
CA GLY A 124 9.77 -4.72 -10.89
C GLY A 124 9.23 -3.33 -11.13
N GLU A 125 8.65 -3.19 -12.31
CA GLU A 125 7.96 -1.99 -12.77
C GLU A 125 6.60 -2.36 -13.34
N ALA A 126 5.57 -1.60 -12.99
CA ALA A 126 4.24 -1.73 -13.56
C ALA A 126 3.52 -0.37 -13.55
N GLY A 127 2.89 0.00 -14.68
CA GLY A 127 2.12 1.23 -14.79
C GLY A 127 2.93 2.52 -14.53
N GLY A 128 4.26 2.49 -14.74
CA GLY A 128 5.17 3.59 -14.45
C GLY A 128 5.53 3.74 -12.96
N TYR A 129 5.26 2.70 -12.15
CA TYR A 129 5.67 2.61 -10.76
C TYR A 129 6.73 1.52 -10.60
N HIS A 130 7.82 1.83 -9.90
CA HIS A 130 8.78 0.83 -9.46
C HIS A 130 8.36 0.27 -8.12
N TYR A 131 8.40 -1.05 -7.99
CA TYR A 131 8.00 -1.73 -6.76
C TYR A 131 9.00 -2.79 -6.34
N PHE A 132 9.01 -3.07 -5.06
CA PHE A 132 9.84 -4.08 -4.41
C PHE A 132 8.96 -4.92 -3.49
N VAL A 133 8.95 -6.24 -3.71
CA VAL A 133 8.15 -7.19 -2.96
C VAL A 133 9.01 -7.87 -1.93
N MET A 134 8.54 -7.89 -0.69
CA MET A 134 9.26 -8.46 0.44
C MET A 134 8.33 -9.22 1.38
N GLU A 135 8.91 -9.94 2.28
CA GLU A 135 8.21 -10.60 3.37
C GLU A 135 7.33 -9.62 4.14
N TYR A 136 6.10 -10.03 4.43
CA TYR A 136 5.23 -9.33 5.35
C TYR A 136 5.45 -9.91 6.76
N VAL A 137 6.03 -9.12 7.63
CA VAL A 137 6.19 -9.46 9.03
C VAL A 137 4.96 -8.97 9.79
N GLU A 138 4.26 -9.89 10.43
CA GLU A 138 3.12 -9.58 11.27
C GLU A 138 3.59 -9.11 12.64
N GLY A 139 3.06 -7.97 13.11
CA GLY A 139 3.43 -7.42 14.41
C GLY A 139 3.57 -5.90 14.39
N GLU A 140 4.29 -5.39 15.38
CA GLU A 140 4.56 -3.97 15.58
C GLU A 140 6.02 -3.66 15.26
N THR A 141 6.31 -2.43 14.87
CA THR A 141 7.69 -1.95 14.76
C THR A 141 8.27 -1.68 16.15
N LEU A 142 9.59 -1.73 16.28
CA LEU A 142 10.25 -1.35 17.54
C LEU A 142 9.96 0.11 17.91
N ASP A 143 9.78 0.97 16.93
CA ASP A 143 9.40 2.37 17.12
C ASP A 143 8.00 2.50 17.74
N ASP A 144 7.02 1.71 17.26
CA ASP A 144 5.67 1.65 17.85
C ASP A 144 5.71 1.16 19.30
N VAL A 145 6.51 0.11 19.56
CA VAL A 145 6.70 -0.43 20.92
C VAL A 145 7.31 0.63 21.84
N LEU A 146 8.37 1.32 21.42
CA LEU A 146 9.03 2.36 22.19
C LEU A 146 8.12 3.58 22.40
N THR A 147 7.35 3.98 21.39
CA THR A 147 6.37 5.07 21.52
C THR A 147 5.32 4.75 22.58
N ARG A 148 4.84 3.51 22.64
CA ARG A 148 3.84 3.05 23.60
C ARG A 148 4.42 2.81 25.00
N ARG A 149 5.56 2.12 25.09
CA ARG A 149 6.17 1.68 26.35
C ARG A 149 7.20 2.65 26.92
N ARG A 150 7.71 3.57 26.11
CA ARG A 150 8.78 4.55 26.37
C ARG A 150 10.14 3.92 26.68
N LEU A 151 10.15 2.80 27.37
CA LEU A 151 11.36 2.07 27.75
C LEU A 151 11.16 0.57 27.51
N LEU A 152 12.23 -0.11 27.15
CA LEU A 152 12.31 -1.58 27.19
C LEU A 152 13.08 -2.00 28.45
N PRO A 153 12.71 -3.10 29.12
CA PRO A 153 13.57 -3.75 30.09
C PRO A 153 14.94 -4.08 29.49
N GLU A 154 15.99 -4.02 30.27
CA GLU A 154 17.35 -4.26 29.77
C GLU A 154 17.50 -5.62 29.08
N SER A 155 16.89 -6.69 29.60
CA SER A 155 16.89 -8.00 28.96
C SER A 155 16.26 -8.00 27.58
N GLU A 156 15.09 -7.36 27.41
CA GLU A 156 14.42 -7.26 26.09
C GLU A 156 15.26 -6.42 25.11
N ALA A 157 15.85 -5.32 25.59
CA ALA A 157 16.70 -4.47 24.75
C ALA A 157 17.95 -5.23 24.28
N LEU A 158 18.59 -6.01 25.17
CA LEU A 158 19.73 -6.85 24.85
C LEU A 158 19.35 -7.94 23.82
N ASP A 159 18.20 -8.59 24.00
CA ASP A 159 17.73 -9.62 23.04
C ASP A 159 17.53 -9.03 21.63
N VAL A 160 16.94 -7.84 21.54
CA VAL A 160 16.79 -7.15 20.25
C VAL A 160 18.14 -6.80 19.63
N ILE A 161 19.07 -6.24 20.40
CA ILE A 161 20.41 -5.86 19.93
C ILE A 161 21.20 -7.08 19.49
N ILE A 162 21.12 -8.20 20.22
CA ILE A 162 21.77 -9.47 19.87
C ILE A 162 21.24 -9.98 18.51
N GLN A 163 19.92 -9.91 18.28
CA GLN A 163 19.34 -10.33 17.02
C GLN A 163 19.78 -9.43 15.86
N ILE A 164 19.82 -8.12 16.06
CA ILE A 164 20.32 -7.16 15.06
C ILE A 164 21.81 -7.42 14.77
N ALA A 165 22.63 -7.67 15.81
CA ALA A 165 24.06 -7.90 15.64
C ALA A 165 24.40 -9.23 14.95
N ARG A 166 23.46 -10.17 14.94
CA ARG A 166 23.61 -11.47 14.23
C ARG A 166 23.18 -11.39 12.77
N ALA A 167 22.47 -10.33 12.36
CA ALA A 167 22.01 -10.10 11.00
C ALA A 167 23.10 -9.48 10.12
#